data_642411d719f2a2d356a49b46071ec95c
#
_entry.id   642411d719f2a2d356a49b46071ec95c
#
_cell.length_a   1.000
_cell.length_b   1.000
_cell.length_c   1.000
_cell.angle_alpha   90.00
_cell.angle_beta   90.00
_cell.angle_gamma   90.00
#
_symmetry.space_group_name_H-M   'P 1'
#
loop_
_entity.id
_entity.type
_entity.pdbx_description
1 polymer ?
#
loop_
_entity_poly.entity_id
_entity_poly.type
_entity_poly.pdbx_seq_one_letter_code
_entity_poly.pdbx_strand_id
1 'polypeptide(L)'
;MSSTLLTSADGRPFDILQAEQIDAFRAAWRESGHAGEPRVSVSRSIFPLVSAEDHLYFGGRTDGDQIGVIDGMHSTFGKTYAAEPDVLVEQLAQDAAIAAADTLMLTIPSQLGVAFNLRLVENFARHVAPALGWIPTTERSHTATPA
;
A
#
# COMPACT_ATOMS: atom_id res chain seq x y z
N MET A 1 8.20 6.92 8.99
CA MET A 1 7.67 7.93 8.03
C MET A 1 6.39 7.39 7.41
N SER A 2 5.41 8.21 7.18
CA SER A 2 4.20 7.88 6.42
C SER A 2 3.75 9.11 5.65
N SER A 3 3.38 8.96 4.38
CA SER A 3 2.79 10.03 3.57
C SER A 3 1.62 9.47 2.75
N THR A 4 0.52 10.22 2.70
CA THR A 4 -0.70 9.82 1.97
C THR A 4 -1.06 10.82 0.88
N LEU A 5 -0.38 11.96 0.85
CA LEU A 5 -0.61 13.05 -0.08
C LEU A 5 0.73 13.64 -0.47
N LEU A 6 0.94 13.88 -1.75
CA LEU A 6 2.10 14.59 -2.28
C LEU A 6 1.65 15.67 -3.25
N THR A 7 2.33 16.80 -3.24
CA THR A 7 2.14 17.84 -4.24
C THR A 7 3.17 17.65 -5.35
N SER A 8 2.71 17.64 -6.60
CA SER A 8 3.59 17.54 -7.76
C SER A 8 3.12 18.52 -8.83
N ALA A 9 4.02 19.35 -9.30
CA ALA A 9 3.76 20.28 -10.40
C ALA A 9 3.93 19.61 -11.78
N ASP A 10 4.58 18.47 -11.84
CA ASP A 10 5.01 17.77 -13.06
C ASP A 10 4.17 16.53 -13.41
N GLY A 11 3.14 16.22 -12.62
CA GLY A 11 2.19 15.14 -12.90
C GLY A 11 2.78 13.72 -12.85
N ARG A 12 3.93 13.53 -12.19
CA ARG A 12 4.53 12.21 -12.02
C ARG A 12 3.65 11.30 -11.16
N PRO A 13 3.70 9.96 -11.38
CA PRO A 13 2.95 9.00 -10.58
C PRO A 13 3.23 9.12 -9.09
N PHE A 14 2.19 8.92 -8.28
CA PHE A 14 2.27 9.05 -6.83
C PHE A 14 3.27 8.09 -6.19
N ASP A 15 3.32 6.85 -6.64
CA ASP A 15 4.22 5.82 -6.12
C ASP A 15 5.70 6.18 -6.36
N ILE A 16 6.02 6.76 -7.51
CA ILE A 16 7.37 7.25 -7.83
C ILE A 16 7.78 8.40 -6.91
N LEU A 17 6.90 9.41 -6.76
CA LEU A 17 7.15 10.54 -5.86
C LEU A 17 7.31 10.09 -4.41
N GLN A 18 6.50 9.12 -3.98
CA GLN A 18 6.58 8.59 -2.63
C GLN A 18 7.86 7.76 -2.41
N ALA A 19 8.31 6.98 -3.40
CA ALA A 19 9.58 6.26 -3.34
C ALA A 19 10.77 7.21 -3.22
N GLU A 20 10.82 8.28 -4.01
CA GLU A 20 11.85 9.32 -3.89
C GLU A 20 11.85 9.98 -2.50
N GLN A 21 10.67 10.23 -1.93
CA GLN A 21 10.56 10.78 -0.58
C GLN A 21 11.09 9.80 0.48
N ILE A 22 10.85 8.49 0.31
CA ILE A 22 11.38 7.45 1.18
C ILE A 22 12.92 7.43 1.11
N ASP A 23 13.48 7.51 -0.07
CA ASP A 23 14.94 7.52 -0.27
C ASP A 23 15.58 8.76 0.35
N ALA A 24 14.98 9.94 0.14
CA ALA A 24 15.45 11.18 0.74
C ALA A 24 15.38 11.11 2.29
N PHE A 25 14.30 10.55 2.85
CA PHE A 25 14.18 10.35 4.29
C PHE A 25 15.26 9.41 4.84
N ARG A 26 15.52 8.29 4.17
CA ARG A 26 16.57 7.35 4.59
C ARG A 26 17.97 7.96 4.48
N ALA A 27 18.24 8.76 3.46
CA ALA A 27 19.49 9.49 3.31
C ALA A 27 19.69 10.46 4.48
N ALA A 28 18.71 11.31 4.76
CA ALA A 28 18.75 12.27 5.86
C ALA A 28 18.91 11.58 7.23
N TRP A 29 18.27 10.41 7.43
CA TRP A 29 18.43 9.62 8.64
C TRP A 29 19.89 9.19 8.87
N ARG A 30 20.54 8.66 7.82
CA ARG A 30 21.96 8.26 7.89
C ARG A 30 22.89 9.46 8.12
N GLU A 31 22.66 10.56 7.40
CA GLU A 31 23.45 11.78 7.52
C GLU A 31 23.36 12.42 8.93
N SER A 32 22.19 12.26 9.59
CA SER A 32 21.99 12.74 10.95
C SER A 32 22.66 11.86 12.03
N GLY A 33 23.33 10.78 11.65
CA GLY A 33 24.07 9.90 12.58
C GLY A 33 23.17 9.01 13.44
N HIS A 34 21.91 8.83 13.08
CA HIS A 34 21.02 7.90 13.78
C HIS A 34 21.46 6.45 13.57
N ALA A 35 21.42 5.66 14.64
CA ALA A 35 21.71 4.24 14.57
C ALA A 35 20.55 3.44 13.97
N GLY A 36 20.87 2.39 13.19
CA GLY A 36 19.90 1.49 12.58
C GLY A 36 19.16 2.09 11.37
N GLU A 37 18.32 1.27 10.75
CA GLU A 37 17.51 1.69 9.60
C GLU A 37 16.11 2.15 10.06
N PRO A 38 15.62 3.29 9.55
CA PRO A 38 14.31 3.78 9.91
C PRO A 38 13.22 2.96 9.22
N ARG A 39 12.19 2.56 9.97
CA ARG A 39 11.03 1.88 9.38
C ARG A 39 10.14 2.87 8.65
N VAL A 40 9.74 2.47 7.45
CA VAL A 40 8.84 3.23 6.58
C VAL A 40 7.57 2.45 6.32
N SER A 41 6.43 3.10 6.48
CA SER A 41 5.12 2.53 6.17
C SER A 41 4.48 3.31 5.03
N VAL A 42 3.87 2.60 4.09
CA VAL A 42 3.01 3.18 3.05
C VAL A 42 1.60 2.65 3.21
N SER A 43 0.59 3.44 2.84
CA SER A 43 -0.81 3.03 2.89
C SER A 43 -1.41 2.99 1.48
N ARG A 44 -2.27 1.98 1.25
CA ARG A 44 -3.01 1.82 -0.01
C ARG A 44 -4.44 1.38 0.28
N SER A 45 -5.36 1.83 -0.56
CA SER A 45 -6.72 1.28 -0.62
C SER A 45 -6.69 0.10 -1.59
N ILE A 46 -6.81 -1.13 -1.08
CA ILE A 46 -6.69 -2.36 -1.86
C ILE A 46 -7.94 -3.21 -1.66
N PHE A 47 -8.60 -3.55 -2.77
CA PHE A 47 -9.85 -4.28 -2.79
C PHE A 47 -9.73 -5.53 -3.68
N PRO A 48 -9.44 -6.71 -3.10
CA PRO A 48 -9.46 -7.96 -3.85
C PRO A 48 -10.87 -8.32 -4.30
N LEU A 49 -11.08 -8.44 -5.61
CA LEU A 49 -12.36 -8.78 -6.21
C LEU A 49 -12.49 -10.31 -6.31
N VAL A 50 -13.00 -10.93 -5.25
CA VAL A 50 -13.12 -12.40 -5.14
C VAL A 50 -14.56 -12.85 -5.36
N SER A 51 -15.55 -11.98 -5.09
CA SER A 51 -16.97 -12.30 -5.21
C SER A 51 -17.71 -11.32 -6.12
N ALA A 52 -18.90 -11.69 -6.58
CA ALA A 52 -19.76 -10.79 -7.34
C ALA A 52 -20.12 -9.51 -6.56
N GLU A 53 -20.21 -9.59 -5.24
CA GLU A 53 -20.45 -8.45 -4.38
C GLU A 53 -19.26 -7.50 -4.33
N ASP A 54 -18.02 -8.01 -4.32
CA ASP A 54 -16.81 -7.19 -4.38
C ASP A 54 -16.74 -6.42 -5.71
N HIS A 55 -17.05 -7.09 -6.82
CA HIS A 55 -17.14 -6.46 -8.14
C HIS A 55 -18.22 -5.37 -8.19
N LEU A 56 -19.36 -5.57 -7.55
CA LEU A 56 -20.44 -4.59 -7.50
C LEU A 56 -20.01 -3.30 -6.77
N TYR A 57 -19.30 -3.44 -5.66
CA TYR A 57 -18.88 -2.29 -4.85
C TYR A 57 -17.61 -1.59 -5.38
N PHE A 58 -16.69 -2.33 -5.97
CA PHE A 58 -15.34 -1.81 -6.28
C PHE A 58 -14.91 -2.00 -7.73
N GLY A 59 -15.55 -2.85 -8.52
CA GLY A 59 -15.12 -3.19 -9.88
C GLY A 59 -15.19 -2.06 -10.92
N GLY A 60 -15.81 -0.93 -10.59
CA GLY A 60 -15.88 0.25 -11.47
C GLY A 60 -14.87 1.35 -11.13
N ARG A 61 -13.90 1.10 -10.27
CA ARG A 61 -12.90 2.10 -9.89
C ARG A 61 -11.80 2.23 -10.93
N THR A 62 -11.38 3.48 -11.18
CA THR A 62 -10.33 3.77 -12.16
C THR A 62 -8.95 3.53 -11.59
N ASP A 63 -8.06 2.94 -12.39
CA ASP A 63 -6.66 2.59 -12.06
C ASP A 63 -5.70 3.80 -12.09
N GLY A 64 -6.16 4.99 -11.78
CA GLY A 64 -5.34 6.21 -11.78
C GLY A 64 -5.13 6.81 -10.40
N ASP A 65 -4.07 7.58 -10.26
CA ASP A 65 -3.89 8.45 -9.11
C ASP A 65 -5.03 9.46 -9.02
N GLN A 66 -5.49 9.75 -7.81
CA GLN A 66 -6.51 10.76 -7.58
C GLN A 66 -5.84 12.13 -7.48
N ILE A 67 -6.25 13.05 -8.33
CA ILE A 67 -5.74 14.42 -8.33
C ILE A 67 -6.82 15.35 -7.80
N GLY A 68 -6.45 16.18 -6.83
CA GLY A 68 -7.29 17.23 -6.27
C GLY A 68 -6.56 18.57 -6.19
N VAL A 69 -7.27 19.58 -5.75
CA VAL A 69 -6.68 20.89 -5.46
C VAL A 69 -6.92 21.20 -3.98
N ILE A 70 -5.83 21.42 -3.23
CA ILE A 70 -5.86 21.83 -1.84
C ILE A 70 -5.09 23.14 -1.71
N ASP A 71 -5.74 24.16 -1.19
CA ASP A 71 -5.16 25.52 -1.03
C ASP A 71 -4.52 26.09 -2.32
N GLY A 72 -5.16 25.78 -3.48
CA GLY A 72 -4.69 26.23 -4.79
C GLY A 72 -3.53 25.41 -5.39
N MET A 73 -3.05 24.38 -4.70
CA MET A 73 -1.99 23.49 -5.18
C MET A 73 -2.55 22.15 -5.65
N HIS A 74 -2.02 21.64 -6.77
CA HIS A 74 -2.31 20.28 -7.21
C HIS A 74 -1.76 19.28 -6.18
N SER A 75 -2.65 18.41 -5.72
CA SER A 75 -2.35 17.37 -4.73
C SER A 75 -2.69 16.01 -5.31
N THR A 76 -1.74 15.11 -5.28
CA THR A 76 -1.90 13.75 -5.80
C THR A 76 -2.02 12.78 -4.64
N PHE A 77 -3.06 11.95 -4.68
CA PHE A 77 -3.27 10.84 -3.75
C PHE A 77 -2.96 9.54 -4.48
N GLY A 78 -2.47 8.55 -3.76
CA GLY A 78 -2.22 7.23 -4.33
C GLY A 78 -3.51 6.59 -4.86
N LYS A 79 -3.36 5.85 -5.95
CA LYS A 79 -4.47 5.16 -6.59
C LYS A 79 -5.10 4.09 -5.67
N THR A 80 -6.35 3.79 -5.95
CA THR A 80 -7.04 2.62 -5.40
C THR A 80 -6.75 1.41 -6.30
N TYR A 81 -6.36 0.30 -5.67
CA TYR A 81 -6.17 -0.98 -6.34
C TYR A 81 -7.44 -1.82 -6.15
N ALA A 82 -8.13 -2.15 -7.23
CA ALA A 82 -9.34 -2.97 -7.19
C ALA A 82 -9.36 -3.89 -8.41
N ALA A 83 -8.97 -5.15 -8.22
CA ALA A 83 -8.91 -6.18 -9.27
C ALA A 83 -8.96 -7.58 -8.67
N GLU A 84 -9.00 -8.61 -9.52
CA GLU A 84 -8.78 -9.98 -9.11
C GLU A 84 -7.40 -10.13 -8.43
N PRO A 85 -7.26 -11.11 -7.51
CA PRO A 85 -6.03 -11.27 -6.72
C PRO A 85 -4.74 -11.33 -7.53
N ASP A 86 -4.72 -12.05 -8.63
CA ASP A 86 -3.52 -12.22 -9.47
C ASP A 86 -3.08 -10.89 -10.08
N VAL A 87 -4.05 -10.11 -10.59
CA VAL A 87 -3.81 -8.78 -11.14
C VAL A 87 -3.36 -7.81 -10.07
N LEU A 88 -3.94 -7.90 -8.85
CA LEU A 88 -3.49 -7.09 -7.71
C LEU A 88 -2.04 -7.36 -7.34
N VAL A 89 -1.62 -8.62 -7.32
CA VAL A 89 -0.23 -8.99 -7.02
C VAL A 89 0.72 -8.34 -8.03
N GLU A 90 0.40 -8.40 -9.33
CA GLU A 90 1.21 -7.76 -10.37
C GLU A 90 1.25 -6.24 -10.21
N GLN A 91 0.11 -5.60 -9.99
CA GLN A 91 0.02 -4.15 -9.81
C GLN A 91 0.78 -3.66 -8.57
N LEU A 92 0.64 -4.36 -7.44
CA LEU A 92 1.30 -4.00 -6.18
C LEU A 92 2.82 -4.25 -6.23
N ALA A 93 3.26 -5.27 -6.97
CA ALA A 93 4.68 -5.51 -7.20
C ALA A 93 5.35 -4.42 -8.05
N GLN A 94 4.57 -3.70 -8.86
CA GLN A 94 5.05 -2.57 -9.68
C GLN A 94 5.01 -1.22 -8.94
N ASP A 95 4.36 -1.13 -7.77
CA ASP A 95 4.31 0.11 -6.97
C ASP A 95 5.68 0.35 -6.30
N ALA A 96 6.40 1.35 -6.80
CA ALA A 96 7.76 1.65 -6.35
C ALA A 96 7.85 1.99 -4.85
N ALA A 97 6.82 2.63 -4.30
CA ALA A 97 6.79 2.98 -2.87
C ALA A 97 6.50 1.76 -1.98
N ILE A 98 5.66 0.82 -2.42
CA ILE A 98 5.47 -0.46 -1.73
C ILE A 98 6.78 -1.25 -1.73
N ALA A 99 7.47 -1.33 -2.85
CA ALA A 99 8.77 -2.00 -2.96
C ALA A 99 9.85 -1.37 -2.05
N ALA A 100 9.79 -0.05 -1.85
CA ALA A 100 10.71 0.68 -0.99
C ALA A 100 10.33 0.65 0.50
N ALA A 101 9.12 0.24 0.88
CA ALA A 101 8.62 0.30 2.25
C ALA A 101 8.86 -0.98 3.06
N ASP A 102 8.91 -0.85 4.38
CA ASP A 102 8.97 -1.99 5.31
C ASP A 102 7.59 -2.50 5.72
N THR A 103 6.56 -1.69 5.52
CA THR A 103 5.19 -2.01 5.96
C THR A 103 4.17 -1.46 4.97
N LEU A 104 3.29 -2.31 4.50
CA LEU A 104 2.09 -1.92 3.75
C LEU A 104 0.88 -1.89 4.70
N MET A 105 0.24 -0.74 4.81
CA MET A 105 -0.99 -0.55 5.56
C MET A 105 -2.18 -0.52 4.62
N LEU A 106 -3.24 -1.25 4.96
CA LEU A 106 -4.49 -1.22 4.21
C LEU A 106 -5.40 -0.10 4.73
N THR A 107 -5.88 0.74 3.82
CA THR A 107 -6.96 1.70 4.11
C THR A 107 -8.30 1.00 3.89
N ILE A 108 -9.09 0.89 4.96
CA ILE A 108 -10.36 0.16 4.97
C ILE A 108 -11.53 1.15 4.98
N PRO A 109 -12.56 0.96 4.12
CA PRO A 109 -13.74 1.82 4.11
C PRO A 109 -14.56 1.69 5.41
N SER A 110 -14.80 2.80 6.09
CA SER A 110 -15.57 2.78 7.35
C SER A 110 -17.08 2.57 7.15
N GLN A 111 -17.60 2.82 5.95
CA GLN A 111 -19.04 2.84 5.66
C GLN A 111 -19.66 1.46 5.43
N LEU A 112 -18.85 0.42 5.18
CA LEU A 112 -19.34 -0.90 4.78
C LEU A 112 -19.57 -1.88 5.94
N GLY A 113 -19.29 -1.44 7.17
CA GLY A 113 -19.48 -2.22 8.38
C GLY A 113 -18.41 -3.31 8.62
N VAL A 114 -18.45 -3.90 9.82
CA VAL A 114 -17.40 -4.80 10.31
C VAL A 114 -17.32 -6.09 9.51
N ALA A 115 -18.45 -6.71 9.19
CA ALA A 115 -18.47 -7.99 8.48
C ALA A 115 -17.85 -7.90 7.08
N PHE A 116 -18.11 -6.80 6.37
CA PHE A 116 -17.52 -6.56 5.07
C PHE A 116 -16.00 -6.30 5.17
N ASN A 117 -15.60 -5.47 6.12
CA ASN A 117 -14.19 -5.12 6.32
C ASN A 117 -13.37 -6.35 6.76
N LEU A 118 -13.94 -7.24 7.58
CA LEU A 118 -13.30 -8.50 7.95
C LEU A 118 -13.04 -9.37 6.71
N ARG A 119 -14.06 -9.56 5.86
CA ARG A 119 -13.92 -10.32 4.61
C ARG A 119 -12.87 -9.72 3.68
N LEU A 120 -12.83 -8.39 3.56
CA LEU A 120 -11.82 -7.70 2.75
C LEU A 120 -10.40 -8.00 3.24
N VAL A 121 -10.16 -7.89 4.55
CA VAL A 121 -8.86 -8.19 5.15
C VAL A 121 -8.51 -9.67 4.99
N GLU A 122 -9.47 -10.58 5.18
CA GLU A 122 -9.27 -12.01 4.96
C GLU A 122 -8.93 -12.34 3.50
N ASN A 123 -9.63 -11.74 2.53
CA ASN A 123 -9.36 -11.92 1.11
C ASN A 123 -7.94 -11.44 0.75
N PHE A 124 -7.54 -10.27 1.25
CA PHE A 124 -6.19 -9.77 1.06
C PHE A 124 -5.14 -10.71 1.68
N ALA A 125 -5.34 -11.12 2.94
CA ALA A 125 -4.39 -11.96 3.67
C ALA A 125 -4.23 -13.36 3.04
N ARG A 126 -5.30 -13.91 2.45
CA ARG A 126 -5.28 -15.25 1.83
C ARG A 126 -4.76 -15.25 0.40
N HIS A 127 -5.14 -14.26 -0.39
CA HIS A 127 -4.98 -14.32 -1.84
C HIS A 127 -3.91 -13.38 -2.39
N VAL A 128 -3.54 -12.33 -1.66
CA VAL A 128 -2.61 -11.29 -2.13
C VAL A 128 -1.33 -11.25 -1.29
N ALA A 129 -1.46 -11.13 0.02
CA ALA A 129 -0.33 -10.90 0.92
C ALA A 129 0.78 -11.97 0.84
N PRO A 130 0.49 -13.29 0.72
CA PRO A 130 1.55 -14.30 0.63
C PRO A 130 2.43 -14.14 -0.62
N ALA A 131 1.85 -13.77 -1.76
CA ALA A 131 2.59 -13.53 -3.00
C ALA A 131 3.48 -12.27 -2.92
N LEU A 132 3.16 -11.34 -2.02
CA LEU A 132 3.99 -10.17 -1.71
C LEU A 132 5.04 -10.45 -0.60
N GLY A 133 5.20 -11.72 -0.19
CA GLY A 133 6.19 -12.13 0.81
C GLY A 133 5.76 -11.99 2.27
N TRP A 134 4.48 -11.67 2.53
CA TRP A 134 3.98 -11.63 3.91
C TRP A 134 3.77 -13.03 4.47
N ILE A 135 4.32 -13.27 5.69
CA ILE A 135 4.21 -14.54 6.41
C ILE A 135 3.52 -14.28 7.75
N PRO A 136 2.43 -15.01 8.09
CA PRO A 136 1.78 -14.92 9.40
C PRO A 136 2.76 -15.15 10.55
N THR A 137 2.58 -14.42 11.65
CA THR A 137 3.48 -14.52 12.82
C THR A 137 3.50 -15.92 13.42
N THR A 138 2.39 -16.67 13.35
CA THR A 138 2.26 -18.05 13.80
C THR A 138 3.17 -19.02 13.04
N GLU A 139 3.48 -18.74 11.79
CA GLU A 139 4.37 -19.60 10.98
C GLU A 139 5.85 -19.25 11.18
N ARG A 140 6.17 -18.00 11.53
CA ARG A 140 7.55 -17.58 11.81
C ARG A 140 8.16 -18.22 13.04
N SER A 141 7.36 -18.63 14.00
CA SER A 141 7.83 -19.26 15.26
C SER A 141 8.38 -20.68 15.08
N HIS A 142 8.13 -21.35 13.96
CA HIS A 142 8.57 -22.72 13.70
C HIS A 142 9.88 -22.82 12.89
N THR A 143 10.40 -21.71 12.35
CA THR A 143 11.61 -21.72 11.52
C THR A 143 12.88 -21.26 12.26
N ALA A 144 12.78 -20.87 13.53
CA ALA A 144 13.94 -20.60 14.36
C ALA A 144 14.53 -21.94 14.87
N THR A 145 15.42 -22.54 14.10
CA THR A 145 16.26 -23.66 14.55
C THR A 145 17.19 -23.14 15.64
N PRO A 146 17.20 -23.69 16.86
CA PRO A 146 18.21 -23.34 17.84
C PRO A 146 19.57 -23.83 17.37
N ALA A 147 20.55 -22.94 17.44
CA ALA A 147 21.96 -23.25 17.24
C ALA A 147 22.53 -24.07 18.39
#